data_b3ca0e2cdda3e43b71e28bfd36fce9b5
#
_entry.id   b3ca0e2cdda3e43b71e28bfd36fce9b5
#
_cell.length_a   1.000
_cell.length_b   1.000
_cell.length_c   1.000
_cell.angle_alpha   90.00
_cell.angle_beta   90.00
_cell.angle_gamma   90.00
#
_symmetry.space_group_name_H-M   'P 1'
#
loop_
_entity.id
_entity.type
_entity.pdbx_description
1 polymer ?
#
loop_
_entity_poly.entity_id
_entity_poly.type
_entity_poly.pdbx_seq_one_letter_code
_entity_poly.pdbx_strand_id
1 'polypeptide(L)'
;MTLEEMGKKAKKVSRILGTLGSREKNIGLEEAARALLEGEEEILQANEKDYEKAKENGMSQGLLDRLKLTPGRLQSMADGLLSVAALEDPVGEVLSMKQRPNGLRIGKKRVPLGVIGMIYEARPNVTADAFGLCFKSGNAVILKGGSDAIESNRAIVQWLRTGLSRAGLPEDSLQLIEDTSRETTREMMRLNAYIDVLIPRGGAGLIRAVVENSTVPVIETGTGNCHVYVDETSDVHMALDIIYNAKTQRIGVCNACESLLVHRKIAKEFLPMLKKRLDEKQVEVRADEESRAIVPEFAAATEEDWGKEYLDYIVSLKLVDSVDEAIAHINTYNTGHSDAIVTSDYFNAQKFLDEVDAAAVYVNASTRFTDGEEFGFGAEIGISTQKLHARGPMGLKELTTTKYIIYGDGQIRG
;
A
#
# COMPACT_ATOMS: atom_id res chain seq x y z
N MET A 1 18.79 -16.91 16.41
CA MET A 1 19.57 -15.73 15.91
C MET A 1 18.99 -14.49 16.56
N THR A 2 19.81 -13.63 17.12
CA THR A 2 19.36 -12.36 17.74
C THR A 2 18.97 -11.33 16.65
N LEU A 3 18.17 -10.32 17.00
CA LEU A 3 17.82 -9.25 16.07
C LEU A 3 19.07 -8.48 15.58
N GLU A 4 20.05 -8.32 16.44
CA GLU A 4 21.31 -7.66 16.10
C GLU A 4 22.12 -8.48 15.07
N GLU A 5 22.18 -9.81 15.23
CA GLU A 5 22.83 -10.71 14.26
C GLU A 5 22.11 -10.68 12.91
N MET A 6 20.77 -10.70 12.91
CA MET A 6 19.95 -10.54 11.70
C MET A 6 20.25 -9.20 11.02
N GLY A 7 20.26 -8.14 11.77
CA GLY A 7 20.55 -6.80 11.27
C GLY A 7 21.95 -6.69 10.65
N LYS A 8 22.99 -7.24 11.30
CA LYS A 8 24.35 -7.30 10.76
C LYS A 8 24.43 -8.04 9.41
N LYS A 9 23.74 -9.18 9.32
CA LYS A 9 23.68 -9.98 8.08
C LYS A 9 22.95 -9.21 6.96
N ALA A 10 21.77 -8.64 7.26
CA ALA A 10 21.00 -7.86 6.31
C ALA A 10 21.80 -6.64 5.79
N LYS A 11 22.50 -5.92 6.69
CA LYS A 11 23.35 -4.77 6.33
C LYS A 11 24.54 -5.17 5.46
N LYS A 12 25.13 -6.35 5.67
CA LYS A 12 26.18 -6.88 4.81
C LYS A 12 25.65 -7.21 3.42
N VAL A 13 24.51 -7.88 3.36
CA VAL A 13 23.90 -8.34 2.11
C VAL A 13 23.34 -7.16 1.30
N SER A 14 22.75 -6.15 1.92
CA SER A 14 22.20 -4.99 1.21
C SER A 14 23.25 -4.28 0.35
N ARG A 15 24.53 -4.29 0.77
CA ARG A 15 25.64 -3.75 -0.02
C ARG A 15 25.91 -4.57 -1.29
N ILE A 16 25.73 -5.88 -1.22
CA ILE A 16 25.87 -6.78 -2.37
C ILE A 16 24.69 -6.54 -3.32
N LEU A 17 23.46 -6.56 -2.80
CA LEU A 17 22.25 -6.34 -3.60
C LEU A 17 22.26 -5.01 -4.35
N GLY A 18 22.78 -3.96 -3.74
CA GLY A 18 22.89 -2.63 -4.35
C GLY A 18 23.86 -2.57 -5.56
N THR A 19 24.64 -3.62 -5.80
CA THR A 19 25.59 -3.73 -6.93
C THR A 19 25.22 -4.81 -7.94
N LEU A 20 24.20 -5.64 -7.65
CA LEU A 20 23.71 -6.64 -8.60
C LEU A 20 23.10 -5.98 -9.85
N GLY A 21 23.34 -6.58 -11.00
CA GLY A 21 22.68 -6.20 -12.23
C GLY A 21 21.24 -6.71 -12.31
N SER A 22 20.44 -6.10 -13.19
CA SER A 22 19.04 -6.49 -13.38
C SER A 22 18.88 -7.98 -13.74
N ARG A 23 19.80 -8.53 -14.55
CA ARG A 23 19.78 -9.95 -14.94
C ARG A 23 19.88 -10.88 -13.73
N GLU A 24 20.81 -10.60 -12.81
CA GLU A 24 21.02 -11.42 -11.61
C GLU A 24 19.80 -11.37 -10.69
N LYS A 25 19.23 -10.19 -10.53
CA LYS A 25 17.99 -10.01 -9.74
C LYS A 25 16.81 -10.75 -10.37
N ASN A 26 16.67 -10.71 -11.71
CA ASN A 26 15.59 -11.41 -12.40
C ASN A 26 15.73 -12.93 -12.21
N ILE A 27 16.91 -13.50 -12.41
CA ILE A 27 17.18 -14.93 -12.16
C ILE A 27 16.82 -15.30 -10.70
N GLY A 28 17.19 -14.47 -9.73
CA GLY A 28 16.84 -14.70 -8.32
C GLY A 28 15.35 -14.75 -8.06
N LEU A 29 14.56 -13.83 -8.67
CA LEU A 29 13.10 -13.82 -8.57
C LEU A 29 12.45 -14.99 -9.29
N GLU A 30 12.93 -15.36 -10.47
CA GLU A 30 12.45 -16.51 -11.25
C GLU A 30 12.67 -17.83 -10.49
N GLU A 31 13.88 -18.04 -9.92
CA GLU A 31 14.16 -19.21 -9.10
C GLU A 31 13.37 -19.22 -7.80
N ALA A 32 13.15 -18.05 -7.18
CA ALA A 32 12.30 -17.94 -5.98
C ALA A 32 10.83 -18.27 -6.31
N ALA A 33 10.30 -17.80 -7.44
CA ALA A 33 8.94 -18.14 -7.89
C ALA A 33 8.79 -19.64 -8.16
N ARG A 34 9.77 -20.25 -8.82
CA ARG A 34 9.79 -21.70 -9.07
C ARG A 34 9.84 -22.50 -7.78
N ALA A 35 10.76 -22.15 -6.87
CA ALA A 35 10.87 -22.80 -5.58
C ALA A 35 9.59 -22.69 -4.75
N LEU A 36 8.91 -21.54 -4.79
CA LEU A 36 7.64 -21.34 -4.09
C LEU A 36 6.56 -22.35 -4.54
N LEU A 37 6.47 -22.60 -5.85
CA LEU A 37 5.53 -23.59 -6.40
C LEU A 37 5.96 -25.03 -6.11
N GLU A 38 7.24 -25.34 -6.09
CA GLU A 38 7.75 -26.65 -5.68
C GLU A 38 7.43 -26.95 -4.20
N GLY A 39 7.38 -25.89 -3.36
CA GLY A 39 7.03 -25.97 -1.95
C GLY A 39 5.53 -25.94 -1.64
N GLU A 40 4.65 -26.01 -2.66
CA GLU A 40 3.20 -25.87 -2.49
C GLU A 40 2.65 -26.72 -1.35
N GLU A 41 2.93 -28.00 -1.33
CA GLU A 41 2.40 -28.92 -0.32
C GLU A 41 2.80 -28.51 1.10
N GLU A 42 4.08 -28.21 1.34
CA GLU A 42 4.57 -27.81 2.66
C GLU A 42 3.99 -26.46 3.10
N ILE A 43 3.88 -25.51 2.16
CA ILE A 43 3.32 -24.18 2.44
C ILE A 43 1.83 -24.28 2.78
N LEU A 44 1.05 -25.08 2.03
CA LEU A 44 -0.37 -25.26 2.30
C LEU A 44 -0.62 -26.01 3.59
N GLN A 45 0.22 -27.02 3.94
CA GLN A 45 0.14 -27.70 5.23
C GLN A 45 0.48 -26.75 6.40
N ALA A 46 1.46 -25.87 6.25
CA ALA A 46 1.78 -24.87 7.25
C ALA A 46 0.65 -23.84 7.40
N ASN A 47 0.04 -23.43 6.29
CA ASN A 47 -1.08 -22.50 6.29
C ASN A 47 -2.34 -23.09 6.93
N GLU A 48 -2.62 -24.36 6.73
CA GLU A 48 -3.76 -25.03 7.38
C GLU A 48 -3.64 -25.00 8.89
N LYS A 49 -2.42 -25.17 9.45
CA LYS A 49 -2.18 -25.06 10.92
C LYS A 49 -2.50 -23.66 11.43
N ASP A 50 -2.04 -22.62 10.72
CA ASP A 50 -2.34 -21.23 11.07
C ASP A 50 -3.84 -20.95 10.97
N TYR A 51 -4.49 -21.43 9.89
CA TYR A 51 -5.92 -21.23 9.62
C TYR A 51 -6.81 -21.87 10.69
N GLU A 52 -6.60 -23.14 11.03
CA GLU A 52 -7.39 -23.82 12.07
C GLU A 52 -7.19 -23.16 13.44
N LYS A 53 -5.96 -22.82 13.80
CA LYS A 53 -5.67 -22.09 15.04
C LYS A 53 -6.37 -20.72 15.10
N ALA A 54 -6.35 -19.98 14.00
CA ALA A 54 -7.02 -18.68 13.93
C ALA A 54 -8.54 -18.79 14.05
N LYS A 55 -9.12 -19.83 13.43
CA LYS A 55 -10.54 -20.15 13.50
C LYS A 55 -10.98 -20.54 14.91
N GLU A 56 -10.19 -21.38 15.59
CA GLU A 56 -10.42 -21.75 17.00
C GLU A 56 -10.35 -20.53 17.93
N ASN A 57 -9.49 -19.56 17.64
CA ASN A 57 -9.36 -18.30 18.37
C ASN A 57 -10.47 -17.27 18.04
N GLY A 58 -11.45 -17.64 17.21
CA GLY A 58 -12.59 -16.78 16.88
C GLY A 58 -12.27 -15.62 15.92
N MET A 59 -11.25 -15.79 15.06
CA MET A 59 -10.93 -14.79 14.02
C MET A 59 -12.13 -14.56 13.09
N SER A 60 -12.39 -13.31 12.72
CA SER A 60 -13.50 -12.95 11.82
C SER A 60 -13.34 -13.60 10.44
N GLN A 61 -14.46 -13.88 9.76
CA GLN A 61 -14.46 -14.55 8.46
C GLN A 61 -13.64 -13.78 7.41
N GLY A 62 -13.67 -12.44 7.43
CA GLY A 62 -12.89 -11.62 6.51
C GLY A 62 -11.37 -11.72 6.75
N LEU A 63 -10.94 -11.88 7.98
CA LEU A 63 -9.52 -12.11 8.32
C LEU A 63 -9.09 -13.54 8.00
N LEU A 64 -9.97 -14.54 8.25
CA LEU A 64 -9.73 -15.93 7.86
C LEU A 64 -9.57 -16.08 6.34
N ASP A 65 -10.39 -15.37 5.54
CA ASP A 65 -10.21 -15.38 4.08
C ASP A 65 -8.87 -14.77 3.66
N ARG A 66 -8.40 -13.72 4.34
CA ARG A 66 -7.08 -13.12 4.07
C ARG A 66 -5.91 -14.04 4.45
N LEU A 67 -6.08 -14.83 5.49
CA LEU A 67 -5.07 -15.77 6.00
C LEU A 67 -4.95 -17.00 5.11
N LYS A 68 -6.07 -17.49 4.56
CA LYS A 68 -6.13 -18.75 3.83
C LYS A 68 -5.33 -18.69 2.53
N LEU A 69 -4.42 -19.63 2.35
CA LEU A 69 -3.77 -19.93 1.08
C LEU A 69 -4.50 -21.06 0.35
N THR A 70 -4.44 -21.02 -0.96
CA THR A 70 -4.91 -22.06 -1.88
C THR A 70 -3.86 -22.23 -2.97
N PRO A 71 -3.85 -23.34 -3.73
CA PRO A 71 -2.96 -23.48 -4.89
C PRO A 71 -3.02 -22.28 -5.84
N GLY A 72 -4.23 -21.78 -6.12
CA GLY A 72 -4.40 -20.58 -6.97
C GLY A 72 -3.81 -19.30 -6.37
N ARG A 73 -3.92 -19.10 -5.03
CA ARG A 73 -3.29 -17.96 -4.36
C ARG A 73 -1.77 -18.08 -4.35
N LEU A 74 -1.24 -19.28 -4.19
CA LEU A 74 0.20 -19.53 -4.26
C LEU A 74 0.73 -19.30 -5.67
N GLN A 75 0.00 -19.76 -6.70
CA GLN A 75 0.32 -19.45 -8.09
C GLN A 75 0.34 -17.93 -8.32
N SER A 76 -0.64 -17.19 -7.81
CA SER A 76 -0.67 -15.71 -7.93
C SER A 76 0.52 -15.06 -7.25
N MET A 77 1.01 -15.60 -6.12
CA MET A 77 2.25 -15.10 -5.48
C MET A 77 3.47 -15.32 -6.37
N ALA A 78 3.59 -16.50 -7.00
CA ALA A 78 4.68 -16.80 -7.93
C ALA A 78 4.60 -15.91 -9.19
N ASP A 79 3.42 -15.72 -9.76
CA ASP A 79 3.18 -14.83 -10.90
C ASP A 79 3.53 -13.38 -10.54
N GLY A 80 3.23 -12.94 -9.31
CA GLY A 80 3.64 -11.64 -8.78
C GLY A 80 5.15 -11.45 -8.78
N LEU A 81 5.92 -12.47 -8.34
CA LEU A 81 7.39 -12.42 -8.39
C LEU A 81 7.92 -12.33 -9.83
N LEU A 82 7.32 -13.08 -10.77
CA LEU A 82 7.67 -13.03 -12.19
C LEU A 82 7.31 -11.67 -12.81
N SER A 83 6.19 -11.09 -12.43
CA SER A 83 5.80 -9.74 -12.85
C SER A 83 6.81 -8.71 -12.37
N VAL A 84 7.23 -8.78 -11.09
CA VAL A 84 8.29 -7.91 -10.55
C VAL A 84 9.63 -8.12 -11.26
N ALA A 85 9.97 -9.37 -11.62
CA ALA A 85 11.20 -9.67 -12.39
C ALA A 85 11.19 -8.97 -13.76
N ALA A 86 10.02 -8.90 -14.41
CA ALA A 86 9.86 -8.25 -15.71
C ALA A 86 9.90 -6.72 -15.68
N LEU A 87 9.70 -6.09 -14.51
CA LEU A 87 9.75 -4.63 -14.36
C LEU A 87 11.17 -4.10 -14.60
N GLU A 88 11.24 -2.85 -15.07
CA GLU A 88 12.50 -2.12 -15.19
C GLU A 88 13.16 -1.92 -13.82
N ASP A 89 14.45 -2.21 -13.72
CA ASP A 89 15.21 -2.02 -12.48
C ASP A 89 15.55 -0.53 -12.29
N PRO A 90 15.06 0.12 -11.22
CA PRO A 90 15.33 1.53 -11.00
C PRO A 90 16.75 1.81 -10.49
N VAL A 91 17.46 0.78 -10.00
CA VAL A 91 18.77 0.96 -9.38
C VAL A 91 19.81 1.28 -10.45
N GLY A 92 20.49 2.39 -10.28
CA GLY A 92 21.52 2.84 -11.22
C GLY A 92 21.05 3.91 -12.20
N GLU A 93 19.73 4.19 -12.29
CA GLU A 93 19.19 5.26 -13.10
C GLU A 93 19.85 6.61 -12.75
N VAL A 94 20.37 7.31 -13.76
CA VAL A 94 20.94 8.66 -13.61
C VAL A 94 19.87 9.69 -13.96
N LEU A 95 19.29 10.30 -12.93
CA LEU A 95 18.17 11.25 -13.07
C LEU A 95 18.61 12.59 -13.70
N SER A 96 19.86 12.98 -13.47
CA SER A 96 20.43 14.20 -14.04
C SER A 96 21.95 14.14 -14.02
N MET A 97 22.60 14.84 -14.96
CA MET A 97 24.03 15.09 -14.99
C MET A 97 24.28 16.50 -15.48
N LYS A 98 24.97 17.35 -14.73
CA LYS A 98 25.25 18.75 -15.08
C LYS A 98 26.74 19.06 -14.87
N GLN A 99 27.34 19.75 -15.83
CA GLN A 99 28.66 20.33 -15.69
C GLN A 99 28.59 21.68 -14.98
N ARG A 100 29.48 21.88 -14.03
CA ARG A 100 29.62 23.14 -13.28
C ARG A 100 30.67 24.05 -13.94
N PRO A 101 30.62 25.38 -13.66
CA PRO A 101 31.60 26.31 -14.23
C PRO A 101 33.07 25.95 -13.92
N ASN A 102 33.32 25.27 -12.80
CA ASN A 102 34.66 24.79 -12.43
C ASN A 102 35.06 23.45 -13.07
N GLY A 103 34.26 22.91 -13.98
CA GLY A 103 34.51 21.66 -14.69
C GLY A 103 33.97 20.40 -14.02
N LEU A 104 33.55 20.44 -12.76
CA LEU A 104 32.93 19.28 -12.08
C LEU A 104 31.67 18.83 -12.82
N ARG A 105 31.52 17.55 -13.06
CA ARG A 105 30.26 16.95 -13.53
C ARG A 105 29.55 16.31 -12.36
N ILE A 106 28.39 16.84 -11.99
CA ILE A 106 27.57 16.39 -10.86
C ILE A 106 26.32 15.72 -11.36
N GLY A 107 26.15 14.44 -11.03
CA GLY A 107 24.98 13.64 -11.36
C GLY A 107 24.20 13.20 -10.14
N LYS A 108 22.90 12.97 -10.31
CA LYS A 108 22.01 12.38 -9.30
C LYS A 108 21.64 10.98 -9.77
N LYS A 109 22.03 9.95 -8.99
CA LYS A 109 21.86 8.54 -9.31
C LYS A 109 20.96 7.87 -8.29
N ARG A 110 20.02 7.02 -8.75
CA ARG A 110 19.13 6.22 -7.91
C ARG A 110 19.87 5.02 -7.30
N VAL A 111 19.63 4.79 -6.00
CA VAL A 111 20.24 3.70 -5.23
C VAL A 111 19.22 3.08 -4.28
N PRO A 112 19.40 1.82 -3.82
CA PRO A 112 18.54 1.23 -2.80
C PRO A 112 18.47 2.06 -1.52
N LEU A 113 17.39 1.90 -0.76
CA LEU A 113 17.30 2.42 0.62
C LEU A 113 18.29 1.70 1.54
N GLY A 114 18.44 0.38 1.37
CA GLY A 114 19.37 -0.44 2.15
C GLY A 114 18.72 -1.67 2.76
N VAL A 115 18.39 -1.63 4.05
CA VAL A 115 17.65 -2.66 4.77
C VAL A 115 16.27 -2.15 5.10
N ILE A 116 15.25 -2.84 4.62
CA ILE A 116 13.84 -2.54 4.87
C ILE A 116 13.33 -3.50 5.93
N GLY A 117 12.77 -2.96 7.02
CA GLY A 117 12.01 -3.72 7.99
C GLY A 117 10.53 -3.68 7.64
N MET A 118 9.85 -4.82 7.67
CA MET A 118 8.43 -4.88 7.39
C MET A 118 7.67 -5.53 8.51
N ILE A 119 6.68 -4.82 9.07
CA ILE A 119 5.82 -5.31 10.15
C ILE A 119 4.42 -5.46 9.58
N TYR A 120 3.86 -6.71 9.60
CA TYR A 120 2.58 -6.98 8.96
C TYR A 120 1.72 -8.00 9.71
N GLU A 121 0.40 -7.94 9.47
CA GLU A 121 -0.61 -8.82 10.10
C GLU A 121 -1.11 -9.85 9.10
N ALA A 122 -1.64 -10.95 9.57
CA ALA A 122 -2.44 -12.02 8.94
C ALA A 122 -2.58 -12.03 7.39
N ARG A 123 -1.48 -11.87 6.65
CA ARG A 123 -1.44 -11.84 5.18
C ARG A 123 -0.20 -12.56 4.66
N PRO A 124 -0.21 -13.89 4.53
CA PRO A 124 0.97 -14.66 4.08
C PRO A 124 1.52 -14.21 2.72
N ASN A 125 0.66 -13.75 1.79
CA ASN A 125 1.09 -13.25 0.49
C ASN A 125 2.05 -12.05 0.59
N VAL A 126 1.89 -11.19 1.61
CA VAL A 126 2.78 -10.03 1.83
C VAL A 126 4.24 -10.45 1.98
N THR A 127 4.51 -11.67 2.46
CA THR A 127 5.86 -12.23 2.57
C THR A 127 6.57 -12.29 1.21
N ALA A 128 5.88 -12.78 0.17
CA ALA A 128 6.44 -12.87 -1.18
C ALA A 128 6.45 -11.49 -1.88
N ASP A 129 5.39 -10.72 -1.74
CA ASP A 129 5.28 -9.38 -2.34
C ASP A 129 6.39 -8.46 -1.83
N ALA A 130 6.59 -8.43 -0.50
CA ALA A 130 7.64 -7.65 0.14
C ALA A 130 9.04 -8.09 -0.29
N PHE A 131 9.27 -9.41 -0.32
CA PHE A 131 10.54 -9.95 -0.82
C PHE A 131 10.80 -9.50 -2.25
N GLY A 132 9.85 -9.73 -3.16
CA GLY A 132 10.02 -9.45 -4.58
C GLY A 132 10.37 -7.99 -4.85
N LEU A 133 9.59 -7.07 -4.28
CA LEU A 133 9.80 -5.63 -4.46
C LEU A 133 11.10 -5.13 -3.81
N CYS A 134 11.41 -5.56 -2.58
CA CYS A 134 12.64 -5.18 -1.90
C CYS A 134 13.87 -5.72 -2.63
N PHE A 135 13.85 -6.99 -3.02
CA PHE A 135 14.97 -7.63 -3.70
C PHE A 135 15.23 -7.01 -5.09
N LYS A 136 14.20 -6.80 -5.91
CA LYS A 136 14.32 -6.16 -7.21
C LYS A 136 14.88 -4.74 -7.12
N SER A 137 14.45 -3.97 -6.12
CA SER A 137 14.96 -2.62 -5.84
C SER A 137 16.31 -2.60 -5.11
N GLY A 138 16.94 -3.78 -4.91
CA GLY A 138 18.31 -3.91 -4.36
C GLY A 138 18.38 -3.79 -2.84
N ASN A 139 17.27 -3.97 -2.13
CA ASN A 139 17.20 -3.91 -0.67
C ASN A 139 17.19 -5.31 -0.05
N ALA A 140 17.83 -5.47 1.10
CA ALA A 140 17.56 -6.59 1.99
C ALA A 140 16.29 -6.32 2.79
N VAL A 141 15.52 -7.37 3.13
CA VAL A 141 14.28 -7.23 3.89
C VAL A 141 14.30 -8.11 5.14
N ILE A 142 13.89 -7.53 6.27
CA ILE A 142 13.63 -8.23 7.53
C ILE A 142 12.13 -8.17 7.79
N LEU A 143 11.49 -9.33 7.80
CA LEU A 143 10.05 -9.50 7.96
C LEU A 143 9.69 -9.79 9.41
N LYS A 144 8.64 -9.15 9.91
CA LYS A 144 8.03 -9.41 11.21
C LYS A 144 6.52 -9.58 11.02
N GLY A 145 6.11 -10.82 10.80
CA GLY A 145 4.69 -11.18 10.72
C GLY A 145 4.01 -11.25 12.08
N GLY A 146 2.68 -11.26 12.08
CA GLY A 146 1.85 -11.56 13.24
C GLY A 146 1.91 -13.06 13.62
N SER A 147 1.42 -13.39 14.83
CA SER A 147 1.32 -14.77 15.34
C SER A 147 0.38 -15.66 14.55
N ASP A 148 -0.56 -15.05 13.82
CA ASP A 148 -1.64 -15.76 13.15
C ASP A 148 -1.21 -16.43 11.84
N ALA A 149 -0.03 -16.05 11.30
CA ALA A 149 0.49 -16.55 10.02
C ALA A 149 1.95 -17.02 10.11
N ILE A 150 2.46 -17.33 11.29
CA ILE A 150 3.90 -17.56 11.48
C ILE A 150 4.38 -18.83 10.78
N GLU A 151 3.62 -19.93 10.82
CA GLU A 151 4.00 -21.18 10.17
C GLU A 151 3.98 -21.00 8.64
N SER A 152 2.94 -20.35 8.11
CA SER A 152 2.86 -19.98 6.69
C SER A 152 4.06 -19.12 6.26
N ASN A 153 4.36 -18.07 7.01
CA ASN A 153 5.46 -17.15 6.69
C ASN A 153 6.81 -17.86 6.73
N ARG A 154 7.02 -18.76 7.69
CA ARG A 154 8.24 -19.57 7.81
C ARG A 154 8.43 -20.47 6.58
N ALA A 155 7.38 -21.19 6.18
CA ALA A 155 7.43 -22.07 5.01
C ALA A 155 7.70 -21.27 3.72
N ILE A 156 7.00 -20.15 3.50
CA ILE A 156 7.20 -19.27 2.36
C ILE A 156 8.65 -18.76 2.31
N VAL A 157 9.16 -18.21 3.42
CA VAL A 157 10.53 -17.69 3.49
C VAL A 157 11.56 -18.77 3.22
N GLN A 158 11.36 -19.98 3.72
CA GLN A 158 12.27 -21.11 3.48
C GLN A 158 12.36 -21.42 1.98
N TRP A 159 11.24 -21.50 1.28
CA TRP A 159 11.24 -21.81 -0.15
C TRP A 159 11.77 -20.64 -1.00
N LEU A 160 11.46 -19.40 -0.67
CA LEU A 160 12.05 -18.23 -1.34
C LEU A 160 13.58 -18.19 -1.18
N ARG A 161 14.09 -18.47 0.01
CA ARG A 161 15.56 -18.59 0.26
C ARG A 161 16.19 -19.75 -0.50
N THR A 162 15.50 -20.88 -0.62
CA THR A 162 15.94 -22.01 -1.45
C THR A 162 16.11 -21.58 -2.91
N GLY A 163 15.17 -20.79 -3.46
CA GLY A 163 15.29 -20.22 -4.79
C GLY A 163 16.50 -19.29 -4.94
N LEU A 164 16.74 -18.41 -3.97
CA LEU A 164 17.93 -17.54 -3.97
C LEU A 164 19.23 -18.36 -3.93
N SER A 165 19.27 -19.39 -3.11
CA SER A 165 20.44 -20.29 -3.01
C SER A 165 20.75 -20.99 -4.34
N ARG A 166 19.72 -21.48 -5.05
CA ARG A 166 19.83 -22.08 -6.39
C ARG A 166 20.37 -21.08 -7.43
N ALA A 167 19.97 -19.81 -7.30
CA ALA A 167 20.50 -18.73 -8.15
C ALA A 167 21.93 -18.30 -7.78
N GLY A 168 22.54 -18.86 -6.74
CA GLY A 168 23.83 -18.43 -6.21
C GLY A 168 23.81 -17.07 -5.54
N LEU A 169 22.64 -16.63 -5.06
CA LEU A 169 22.42 -15.33 -4.44
C LEU A 169 22.29 -15.44 -2.92
N PRO A 170 22.60 -14.36 -2.17
CA PRO A 170 22.59 -14.41 -0.71
C PRO A 170 21.19 -14.66 -0.14
N GLU A 171 21.00 -15.76 0.57
CA GLU A 171 19.76 -16.09 1.27
C GLU A 171 19.39 -15.07 2.35
N ASP A 172 20.36 -14.44 3.00
CA ASP A 172 20.15 -13.39 4.01
C ASP A 172 19.58 -12.07 3.41
N SER A 173 19.28 -12.03 2.10
CA SER A 173 18.50 -10.98 1.46
C SER A 173 17.06 -10.92 1.99
N LEU A 174 16.56 -12.06 2.46
CA LEU A 174 15.24 -12.24 3.06
C LEU A 174 15.40 -12.88 4.44
N GLN A 175 14.95 -12.21 5.47
CA GLN A 175 14.97 -12.74 6.83
C GLN A 175 13.59 -12.61 7.50
N LEU A 176 13.25 -13.57 8.34
CA LEU A 176 12.00 -13.60 9.11
C LEU A 176 12.34 -13.60 10.61
N ILE A 177 11.74 -12.68 11.35
CA ILE A 177 11.73 -12.71 12.81
C ILE A 177 10.63 -13.68 13.24
N GLU A 178 11.04 -14.83 13.79
CA GLU A 178 10.11 -15.90 14.19
C GLU A 178 9.45 -15.67 15.55
N ASP A 179 10.08 -14.89 16.42
CA ASP A 179 9.46 -14.47 17.67
C ASP A 179 8.33 -13.47 17.40
N THR A 180 7.10 -13.89 17.68
CA THR A 180 5.89 -13.12 17.41
C THR A 180 5.52 -12.15 18.54
N SER A 181 6.32 -12.03 19.60
CA SER A 181 6.06 -11.17 20.76
C SER A 181 6.02 -9.68 20.37
N ARG A 182 5.27 -8.91 21.15
CA ARG A 182 5.21 -7.45 21.02
C ARG A 182 6.53 -6.78 21.43
N GLU A 183 7.29 -7.43 22.31
CA GLU A 183 8.58 -6.96 22.76
C GLU A 183 9.59 -6.93 21.62
N THR A 184 9.72 -8.04 20.90
CA THR A 184 10.57 -8.15 19.70
C THR A 184 10.16 -7.16 18.62
N THR A 185 8.86 -6.87 18.48
CA THR A 185 8.40 -5.82 17.57
C THR A 185 8.90 -4.44 18.01
N ARG A 186 8.86 -4.13 19.31
CA ARG A 186 9.40 -2.87 19.84
C ARG A 186 10.91 -2.77 19.69
N GLU A 187 11.63 -3.87 19.87
CA GLU A 187 13.09 -3.90 19.64
C GLU A 187 13.40 -3.64 18.17
N MET A 188 12.66 -4.27 17.24
CA MET A 188 12.83 -4.03 15.80
C MET A 188 12.65 -2.56 15.43
N MET A 189 11.66 -1.88 16.02
CA MET A 189 11.40 -0.44 15.79
C MET A 189 12.56 0.47 16.24
N ARG A 190 13.53 -0.05 16.98
CA ARG A 190 14.69 0.68 17.52
C ARG A 190 16.03 0.26 16.92
N LEU A 191 16.02 -0.61 15.92
CA LEU A 191 17.23 -1.12 15.27
C LEU A 191 17.84 -0.16 14.24
N ASN A 192 17.95 1.12 14.56
CA ASN A 192 18.48 2.18 13.68
C ASN A 192 19.87 1.88 13.10
N ALA A 193 20.71 1.09 13.82
CA ALA A 193 22.03 0.71 13.33
C ALA A 193 21.98 -0.21 12.12
N TYR A 194 20.86 -0.91 11.92
CA TYR A 194 20.76 -2.00 10.93
C TYR A 194 19.60 -1.82 9.95
N ILE A 195 18.49 -1.25 10.36
CA ILE A 195 17.30 -1.03 9.53
C ILE A 195 17.28 0.45 9.10
N ASP A 196 17.16 0.69 7.80
CA ASP A 196 17.15 2.03 7.23
C ASP A 196 15.75 2.63 7.20
N VAL A 197 14.71 1.78 7.04
CA VAL A 197 13.30 2.19 7.03
C VAL A 197 12.39 1.05 7.47
N LEU A 198 11.28 1.38 8.13
CA LEU A 198 10.20 0.45 8.46
C LEU A 198 8.96 0.75 7.62
N ILE A 199 8.28 -0.32 7.19
CA ILE A 199 7.00 -0.25 6.47
C ILE A 199 5.98 -1.10 7.23
N PRO A 200 5.03 -0.49 7.96
CA PRO A 200 3.93 -1.24 8.58
C PRO A 200 2.86 -1.60 7.55
N ARG A 201 2.30 -2.81 7.62
CA ARG A 201 1.19 -3.31 6.79
C ARG A 201 0.13 -3.99 7.66
N GLY A 202 -0.91 -3.29 8.04
CA GLY A 202 -1.96 -3.81 8.90
C GLY A 202 -3.08 -2.81 9.15
N GLY A 203 -3.84 -3.01 10.21
CA GLY A 203 -4.88 -2.08 10.62
C GLY A 203 -4.32 -0.77 11.19
N ALA A 204 -5.17 0.26 11.30
CA ALA A 204 -4.81 1.59 11.81
C ALA A 204 -4.06 1.54 13.15
N GLY A 205 -4.42 0.61 14.03
CA GLY A 205 -3.77 0.44 15.33
C GLY A 205 -2.30 0.03 15.24
N LEU A 206 -1.96 -0.90 14.32
CA LEU A 206 -0.57 -1.29 14.08
C LEU A 206 0.22 -0.13 13.47
N ILE A 207 -0.33 0.52 12.45
CA ILE A 207 0.33 1.63 11.76
C ILE A 207 0.66 2.74 12.77
N ARG A 208 -0.33 3.18 13.56
CA ARG A 208 -0.15 4.19 14.60
C ARG A 208 0.92 3.76 15.62
N ALA A 209 0.85 2.52 16.11
CA ALA A 209 1.83 2.03 17.08
C ALA A 209 3.26 2.05 16.52
N VAL A 210 3.47 1.73 15.24
CA VAL A 210 4.79 1.80 14.60
C VAL A 210 5.23 3.25 14.43
N VAL A 211 4.38 4.13 13.93
CA VAL A 211 4.69 5.55 13.71
C VAL A 211 5.05 6.25 15.02
N GLU A 212 4.30 6.02 16.10
CA GLU A 212 4.51 6.68 17.40
C GLU A 212 5.70 6.14 18.19
N ASN A 213 6.09 4.87 17.98
CA ASN A 213 7.11 4.23 18.85
C ASN A 213 8.43 3.92 18.13
N SER A 214 8.48 4.07 16.80
CA SER A 214 9.69 3.78 16.05
C SER A 214 10.70 4.92 16.13
N THR A 215 11.98 4.57 16.33
CA THR A 215 13.10 5.47 16.11
C THR A 215 13.73 5.25 14.72
N VAL A 216 13.46 4.12 14.06
CA VAL A 216 13.77 3.93 12.65
C VAL A 216 12.76 4.74 11.83
N PRO A 217 13.17 5.43 10.77
CA PRO A 217 12.24 6.11 9.86
C PRO A 217 11.14 5.19 9.36
N VAL A 218 9.90 5.68 9.30
CA VAL A 218 8.74 4.90 8.88
C VAL A 218 8.18 5.46 7.58
N ILE A 219 7.93 4.59 6.62
CA ILE A 219 7.04 4.89 5.50
C ILE A 219 5.69 4.27 5.83
N GLU A 220 4.74 5.10 6.23
CA GLU A 220 3.43 4.62 6.61
C GLU A 220 2.54 4.31 5.41
N THR A 221 1.83 3.19 5.48
CA THR A 221 0.73 2.89 4.57
C THR A 221 -0.56 3.40 5.19
N GLY A 222 -1.30 4.24 4.47
CA GLY A 222 -2.48 4.90 5.02
C GLY A 222 -3.69 3.99 5.18
N THR A 223 -4.60 4.38 6.08
CA THR A 223 -6.00 3.98 6.05
C THR A 223 -6.74 4.81 4.99
N GLY A 224 -7.86 4.34 4.48
CA GLY A 224 -8.55 5.00 3.38
C GLY A 224 -9.98 5.47 3.72
N ASN A 225 -10.14 6.71 4.20
CA ASN A 225 -11.45 7.37 4.16
C ASN A 225 -11.57 8.15 2.84
N CYS A 226 -11.84 7.41 1.74
CA CYS A 226 -11.91 8.00 0.40
C CYS A 226 -13.29 8.62 0.15
N HIS A 227 -13.30 9.83 -0.44
CA HIS A 227 -14.51 10.56 -0.76
C HIS A 227 -14.84 10.53 -2.25
N VAL A 228 -16.13 10.55 -2.56
CA VAL A 228 -16.63 10.89 -3.89
C VAL A 228 -17.59 12.07 -3.77
N TYR A 229 -17.24 13.19 -4.39
CA TYR A 229 -18.11 14.37 -4.49
C TYR A 229 -18.84 14.39 -5.83
N VAL A 230 -20.17 14.51 -5.78
CA VAL A 230 -21.04 14.64 -6.95
C VAL A 230 -21.45 16.10 -7.09
N ASP A 231 -20.90 16.78 -8.07
CA ASP A 231 -21.12 18.20 -8.36
C ASP A 231 -22.48 18.45 -9.06
N GLU A 232 -22.98 19.70 -9.01
CA GLU A 232 -24.26 20.07 -9.61
C GLU A 232 -24.33 19.82 -11.13
N THR A 233 -23.18 19.83 -11.83
CA THR A 233 -23.08 19.63 -13.26
C THR A 233 -22.76 18.19 -13.66
N SER A 234 -22.79 17.26 -12.71
CA SER A 234 -22.44 15.86 -12.95
C SER A 234 -23.43 15.15 -13.88
N ASP A 235 -22.92 14.23 -14.67
CA ASP A 235 -23.75 13.19 -15.28
C ASP A 235 -24.21 12.21 -14.17
N VAL A 236 -25.51 12.12 -13.96
CA VAL A 236 -26.14 11.32 -12.89
C VAL A 236 -25.80 9.84 -13.03
N HIS A 237 -25.83 9.29 -14.24
CA HIS A 237 -25.56 7.86 -14.46
C HIS A 237 -24.08 7.55 -14.24
N MET A 238 -23.18 8.39 -14.73
CA MET A 238 -21.74 8.27 -14.46
C MET A 238 -21.46 8.30 -12.97
N ALA A 239 -22.06 9.24 -12.22
CA ALA A 239 -21.90 9.35 -10.78
C ALA A 239 -22.36 8.10 -10.04
N LEU A 240 -23.52 7.53 -10.41
CA LEU A 240 -24.04 6.29 -9.84
C LEU A 240 -23.11 5.11 -10.08
N ASP A 241 -22.57 4.96 -11.29
CA ASP A 241 -21.67 3.85 -11.63
C ASP A 241 -20.31 3.99 -10.93
N ILE A 242 -19.77 5.21 -10.86
CA ILE A 242 -18.51 5.47 -10.13
C ILE A 242 -18.69 5.14 -8.63
N ILE A 243 -19.74 5.64 -7.98
CA ILE A 243 -19.99 5.39 -6.56
C ILE A 243 -20.23 3.90 -6.30
N TYR A 244 -21.05 3.25 -7.13
CA TYR A 244 -21.33 1.83 -6.99
C TYR A 244 -20.05 1.00 -7.11
N ASN A 245 -19.22 1.27 -8.12
CA ASN A 245 -17.92 0.63 -8.25
C ASN A 245 -17.00 0.93 -7.08
N ALA A 246 -16.84 2.21 -6.72
CA ALA A 246 -15.96 2.65 -5.66
C ALA A 246 -16.31 2.04 -4.29
N LYS A 247 -17.62 1.82 -4.00
CA LYS A 247 -18.06 1.23 -2.73
C LYS A 247 -18.18 -0.28 -2.76
N THR A 248 -18.58 -0.91 -3.87
CA THR A 248 -19.04 -2.31 -3.84
C THR A 248 -18.14 -3.32 -4.54
N GLN A 249 -17.20 -2.89 -5.38
CA GLN A 249 -16.30 -3.79 -6.09
C GLN A 249 -15.41 -4.59 -5.12
N ARG A 250 -14.89 -3.93 -4.07
CA ARG A 250 -14.15 -4.56 -2.97
C ARG A 250 -14.17 -3.65 -1.74
N ILE A 251 -14.91 -4.01 -0.71
CA ILE A 251 -15.15 -3.17 0.47
C ILE A 251 -13.98 -3.10 1.46
N GLY A 252 -13.20 -4.17 1.57
CA GLY A 252 -12.15 -4.30 2.59
C GLY A 252 -10.78 -3.77 2.16
N VAL A 253 -10.73 -2.67 1.39
CA VAL A 253 -9.50 -2.07 0.88
C VAL A 253 -9.51 -0.55 1.06
N CYS A 254 -8.33 0.03 1.23
CA CYS A 254 -8.14 1.44 1.59
C CYS A 254 -8.57 2.45 0.51
N ASN A 255 -8.69 2.03 -0.75
CA ASN A 255 -9.16 2.88 -1.86
C ASN A 255 -10.67 2.74 -2.15
N ALA A 256 -11.42 1.99 -1.32
CA ALA A 256 -12.87 1.95 -1.40
C ALA A 256 -13.48 3.28 -0.93
N CYS A 257 -14.58 3.70 -1.54
CA CYS A 257 -15.30 4.89 -1.10
C CYS A 257 -15.94 4.65 0.27
N GLU A 258 -15.70 5.56 1.21
CA GLU A 258 -16.26 5.51 2.56
C GLU A 258 -17.17 6.71 2.85
N SER A 259 -17.04 7.80 2.08
CA SER A 259 -17.79 9.03 2.27
C SER A 259 -18.26 9.63 0.94
N LEU A 260 -19.52 10.08 0.91
CA LEU A 260 -20.13 10.72 -0.24
C LEU A 260 -20.50 12.16 0.09
N LEU A 261 -20.20 13.05 -0.83
CA LEU A 261 -20.68 14.41 -0.83
C LEU A 261 -21.53 14.65 -2.06
N VAL A 262 -22.70 15.25 -1.90
CA VAL A 262 -23.61 15.51 -3.02
C VAL A 262 -24.02 16.97 -3.01
N HIS A 263 -23.90 17.62 -4.17
CA HIS A 263 -24.34 19.00 -4.30
C HIS A 263 -25.85 19.10 -4.09
N ARG A 264 -26.29 20.02 -3.22
CA ARG A 264 -27.67 20.17 -2.75
C ARG A 264 -28.67 20.34 -3.90
N LYS A 265 -28.31 21.02 -4.98
CA LYS A 265 -29.21 21.28 -6.12
C LYS A 265 -29.69 20.01 -6.81
N ILE A 266 -28.86 18.97 -6.87
CA ILE A 266 -29.21 17.70 -7.53
C ILE A 266 -29.75 16.64 -6.58
N ALA A 267 -29.66 16.88 -5.26
CA ALA A 267 -29.94 15.88 -4.23
C ALA A 267 -31.33 15.24 -4.36
N LYS A 268 -32.39 16.03 -4.66
CA LYS A 268 -33.76 15.52 -4.77
C LYS A 268 -33.94 14.47 -5.86
N GLU A 269 -33.22 14.61 -6.97
CA GLU A 269 -33.24 13.67 -8.10
C GLU A 269 -32.25 12.52 -7.85
N PHE A 270 -31.05 12.85 -7.42
CA PHE A 270 -29.93 11.92 -7.32
C PHE A 270 -30.08 10.91 -6.16
N LEU A 271 -30.45 11.35 -4.95
CA LEU A 271 -30.44 10.49 -3.76
C LEU A 271 -31.39 9.29 -3.86
N PRO A 272 -32.62 9.39 -4.39
CA PRO A 272 -33.48 8.21 -4.60
C PRO A 272 -32.88 7.20 -5.58
N MET A 273 -32.20 7.67 -6.63
CA MET A 273 -31.54 6.81 -7.60
C MET A 273 -30.32 6.13 -6.98
N LEU A 274 -29.53 6.87 -6.19
CA LEU A 274 -28.40 6.35 -5.43
C LEU A 274 -28.83 5.25 -4.46
N LYS A 275 -29.90 5.49 -3.69
CA LYS A 275 -30.47 4.51 -2.75
C LYS A 275 -30.80 3.21 -3.47
N LYS A 276 -31.56 3.30 -4.55
CA LYS A 276 -31.93 2.14 -5.35
C LYS A 276 -30.71 1.36 -5.86
N ARG A 277 -29.65 2.05 -6.29
CA ARG A 277 -28.42 1.43 -6.82
C ARG A 277 -27.63 0.72 -5.71
N LEU A 278 -27.50 1.37 -4.55
CA LEU A 278 -26.76 0.82 -3.40
C LEU A 278 -27.49 -0.34 -2.71
N ASP A 279 -28.83 -0.40 -2.79
CA ASP A 279 -29.64 -1.50 -2.28
C ASP A 279 -29.35 -2.83 -2.96
N GLU A 280 -28.86 -2.83 -4.20
CA GLU A 280 -28.46 -4.05 -4.91
C GLU A 280 -27.39 -4.84 -4.13
N LYS A 281 -26.61 -4.17 -3.30
CA LYS A 281 -25.56 -4.74 -2.42
C LYS A 281 -25.83 -4.52 -0.93
N GLN A 282 -27.04 -4.07 -0.58
CA GLN A 282 -27.45 -3.81 0.80
C GLN A 282 -26.49 -2.84 1.53
N VAL A 283 -26.02 -1.80 0.83
CA VAL A 283 -25.13 -0.79 1.43
C VAL A 283 -25.97 0.10 2.36
N GLU A 284 -25.57 0.15 3.63
CA GLU A 284 -26.10 1.09 4.62
C GLU A 284 -25.56 2.49 4.31
N VAL A 285 -26.45 3.45 4.13
CA VAL A 285 -26.09 4.86 3.97
C VAL A 285 -26.38 5.61 5.27
N ARG A 286 -25.35 6.18 5.88
CA ARG A 286 -25.45 7.07 7.05
C ARG A 286 -25.39 8.50 6.57
N ALA A 287 -26.50 9.22 6.70
CA ALA A 287 -26.68 10.51 6.07
C ALA A 287 -27.03 11.63 7.06
N ASP A 288 -26.72 12.87 6.66
CA ASP A 288 -27.18 14.05 7.37
C ASP A 288 -28.71 14.19 7.39
N GLU A 289 -29.23 15.10 8.20
CA GLU A 289 -30.65 15.30 8.38
C GLU A 289 -31.37 15.70 7.07
N GLU A 290 -30.73 16.54 6.25
CA GLU A 290 -31.33 17.02 5.01
C GLU A 290 -31.42 15.91 3.95
N SER A 291 -30.39 15.07 3.82
CA SER A 291 -30.44 13.88 2.96
C SER A 291 -31.52 12.91 3.39
N ARG A 292 -31.71 12.71 4.70
CA ARG A 292 -32.74 11.88 5.28
C ARG A 292 -34.14 12.46 5.10
N ALA A 293 -34.30 13.78 5.03
CA ALA A 293 -35.56 14.39 4.65
C ALA A 293 -35.97 14.06 3.20
N ILE A 294 -35.01 13.78 2.31
CA ILE A 294 -35.27 13.36 0.93
C ILE A 294 -35.48 11.84 0.84
N VAL A 295 -34.65 11.04 1.54
CA VAL A 295 -34.69 9.57 1.57
C VAL A 295 -34.73 9.11 3.03
N PRO A 296 -35.94 8.92 3.62
CA PRO A 296 -36.09 8.58 5.03
C PRO A 296 -35.49 7.23 5.46
N GLU A 297 -35.21 6.36 4.52
CA GLU A 297 -34.59 5.04 4.76
C GLU A 297 -33.11 5.11 5.08
N PHE A 298 -32.46 6.25 4.89
CA PHE A 298 -31.07 6.44 5.31
C PHE A 298 -30.94 6.47 6.82
N ALA A 299 -29.91 5.81 7.36
CA ALA A 299 -29.58 5.90 8.77
C ALA A 299 -29.04 7.31 9.13
N ALA A 300 -29.17 7.71 10.39
CA ALA A 300 -28.62 8.98 10.83
C ALA A 300 -27.07 8.89 10.95
N ALA A 301 -26.36 9.82 10.33
CA ALA A 301 -24.94 9.99 10.54
C ALA A 301 -24.67 10.73 11.87
N THR A 302 -23.52 10.40 12.46
CA THR A 302 -22.92 11.15 13.58
C THR A 302 -21.66 11.86 13.10
N GLU A 303 -21.08 12.74 13.90
CA GLU A 303 -19.83 13.43 13.56
C GLU A 303 -18.68 12.46 13.31
N GLU A 304 -18.67 11.32 14.00
CA GLU A 304 -17.65 10.27 13.83
C GLU A 304 -17.70 9.58 12.45
N ASP A 305 -18.89 9.55 11.82
CA ASP A 305 -19.08 8.89 10.53
C ASP A 305 -18.35 9.59 9.39
N TRP A 306 -18.09 10.90 9.49
CA TRP A 306 -17.41 11.67 8.44
C TRP A 306 -15.94 11.28 8.23
N GLY A 307 -15.26 10.85 9.31
CA GLY A 307 -13.84 10.46 9.27
C GLY A 307 -13.61 8.94 9.33
N LYS A 308 -14.66 8.13 9.20
CA LYS A 308 -14.57 6.69 9.48
C LYS A 308 -14.30 5.84 8.24
N GLU A 309 -13.25 5.02 8.31
CA GLU A 309 -13.05 3.90 7.41
C GLU A 309 -13.86 2.69 7.91
N TYR A 310 -14.96 2.35 7.22
CA TYR A 310 -15.87 1.27 7.63
C TYR A 310 -15.35 -0.11 7.26
N LEU A 311 -14.72 -0.24 6.08
CA LEU A 311 -14.29 -1.52 5.50
C LEU A 311 -15.46 -2.52 5.36
N ASP A 312 -16.67 -2.01 5.18
CA ASP A 312 -17.92 -2.75 5.12
C ASP A 312 -18.88 -2.12 4.11
N TYR A 313 -20.04 -2.74 3.88
CA TYR A 313 -21.12 -2.18 3.08
C TYR A 313 -21.82 -1.03 3.81
N ILE A 314 -21.06 -0.04 4.26
CA ILE A 314 -21.50 1.18 4.91
C ILE A 314 -20.81 2.37 4.24
N VAL A 315 -21.53 3.47 4.05
CA VAL A 315 -21.00 4.72 3.50
C VAL A 315 -21.66 5.92 4.19
N SER A 316 -20.88 6.97 4.50
CA SER A 316 -21.44 8.25 4.97
C SER A 316 -21.87 9.11 3.77
N LEU A 317 -22.87 9.98 3.97
CA LEU A 317 -23.38 10.89 2.95
C LEU A 317 -23.76 12.25 3.55
N LYS A 318 -23.27 13.34 2.94
CA LYS A 318 -23.59 14.71 3.35
C LYS A 318 -23.89 15.59 2.14
N LEU A 319 -24.85 16.51 2.29
CA LEU A 319 -25.09 17.53 1.29
C LEU A 319 -24.18 18.74 1.49
N VAL A 320 -23.74 19.30 0.36
CA VAL A 320 -22.91 20.50 0.32
C VAL A 320 -23.45 21.52 -0.69
N ASP A 321 -23.15 22.80 -0.51
CA ASP A 321 -23.66 23.89 -1.35
C ASP A 321 -22.71 24.26 -2.52
N SER A 322 -21.47 23.80 -2.45
CA SER A 322 -20.46 24.15 -3.46
C SER A 322 -19.28 23.19 -3.48
N VAL A 323 -18.44 23.26 -4.51
CA VAL A 323 -17.14 22.58 -4.56
C VAL A 323 -16.22 23.05 -3.42
N ASP A 324 -16.29 24.30 -3.01
CA ASP A 324 -15.49 24.83 -1.89
C ASP A 324 -15.84 24.14 -0.56
N GLU A 325 -17.13 23.96 -0.28
CA GLU A 325 -17.58 23.24 0.91
C GLU A 325 -17.19 21.77 0.85
N ALA A 326 -17.28 21.14 -0.34
CA ALA A 326 -16.85 19.76 -0.55
C ALA A 326 -15.35 19.61 -0.25
N ILE A 327 -14.51 20.48 -0.79
CA ILE A 327 -13.06 20.48 -0.57
C ILE A 327 -12.74 20.70 0.92
N ALA A 328 -13.41 21.65 1.58
CA ALA A 328 -13.20 21.91 3.00
C ALA A 328 -13.55 20.70 3.86
N HIS A 329 -14.67 20.02 3.55
CA HIS A 329 -15.07 18.80 4.24
C HIS A 329 -14.06 17.67 4.00
N ILE A 330 -13.68 17.42 2.75
CA ILE A 330 -12.73 16.38 2.37
C ILE A 330 -11.39 16.61 3.10
N ASN A 331 -10.82 17.79 3.02
CA ASN A 331 -9.54 18.12 3.67
C ASN A 331 -9.60 18.05 5.21
N THR A 332 -10.80 18.07 5.80
CA THR A 332 -11.00 17.92 7.25
C THR A 332 -11.04 16.46 7.67
N TYR A 333 -11.69 15.60 6.87
CA TYR A 333 -12.05 14.24 7.28
C TYR A 333 -11.34 13.13 6.48
N ASN A 334 -10.71 13.45 5.33
CA ASN A 334 -9.97 12.45 4.57
C ASN A 334 -8.73 11.96 5.31
N THR A 335 -8.20 10.84 4.85
CA THR A 335 -6.93 10.29 5.33
C THR A 335 -5.76 10.63 4.40
N GLY A 336 -5.97 11.53 3.42
CA GLY A 336 -4.99 11.87 2.40
C GLY A 336 -4.74 10.76 1.37
N HIS A 337 -5.67 9.79 1.25
CA HIS A 337 -5.49 8.62 0.37
C HIS A 337 -5.96 8.89 -1.06
N SER A 338 -7.27 8.91 -1.31
CA SER A 338 -7.83 9.03 -2.66
C SER A 338 -9.20 9.67 -2.61
N ASP A 339 -9.40 10.76 -3.35
CA ASP A 339 -10.66 11.45 -3.39
C ASP A 339 -11.04 11.78 -4.84
N ALA A 340 -12.35 11.79 -5.15
CA ALA A 340 -12.85 11.96 -6.50
C ALA A 340 -13.95 13.03 -6.57
N ILE A 341 -13.99 13.77 -7.68
CA ILE A 341 -15.14 14.60 -8.09
C ILE A 341 -15.76 14.02 -9.35
N VAL A 342 -17.09 14.05 -9.41
CA VAL A 342 -17.84 13.80 -10.64
C VAL A 342 -18.47 15.12 -11.09
N THR A 343 -18.03 15.66 -12.21
CA THR A 343 -18.44 16.98 -12.71
C THR A 343 -18.26 17.10 -14.23
N SER A 344 -19.05 17.97 -14.86
CA SER A 344 -18.82 18.46 -16.22
C SER A 344 -18.26 19.87 -16.24
N ASP A 345 -18.13 20.53 -15.08
CA ASP A 345 -17.54 21.87 -14.98
C ASP A 345 -16.02 21.78 -14.92
N TYR A 346 -15.37 22.38 -15.91
CA TYR A 346 -13.91 22.39 -16.01
C TYR A 346 -13.25 23.11 -14.82
N PHE A 347 -13.81 24.21 -14.37
CA PHE A 347 -13.20 25.01 -13.30
C PHE A 347 -13.33 24.31 -11.94
N ASN A 348 -14.49 23.69 -11.66
CA ASN A 348 -14.67 22.88 -10.46
C ASN A 348 -13.73 21.67 -10.47
N ALA A 349 -13.54 21.02 -11.63
CA ALA A 349 -12.58 19.92 -11.78
C ALA A 349 -11.15 20.35 -11.45
N GLN A 350 -10.66 21.46 -12.04
CA GLN A 350 -9.31 21.96 -11.78
C GLN A 350 -9.13 22.38 -10.32
N LYS A 351 -10.09 23.12 -9.77
CA LYS A 351 -10.06 23.54 -8.37
C LYS A 351 -9.97 22.34 -7.42
N PHE A 352 -10.76 21.30 -7.68
CA PHE A 352 -10.73 20.07 -6.89
C PHE A 352 -9.37 19.37 -6.96
N LEU A 353 -8.78 19.24 -8.16
CA LEU A 353 -7.45 18.65 -8.35
C LEU A 353 -6.34 19.44 -7.63
N ASP A 354 -6.45 20.76 -7.58
CA ASP A 354 -5.43 21.63 -7.00
C ASP A 354 -5.54 21.75 -5.47
N GLU A 355 -6.75 21.71 -4.92
CA GLU A 355 -7.00 22.07 -3.52
C GLU A 355 -7.27 20.85 -2.61
N VAL A 356 -7.63 19.67 -3.13
CA VAL A 356 -7.79 18.47 -2.31
C VAL A 356 -6.44 17.87 -1.97
N ASP A 357 -6.16 17.75 -0.67
CA ASP A 357 -4.89 17.22 -0.17
C ASP A 357 -4.94 15.70 0.01
N ALA A 358 -4.87 14.97 -1.10
CA ALA A 358 -4.79 13.51 -1.15
C ALA A 358 -3.63 13.02 -2.02
N ALA A 359 -3.25 11.75 -1.86
CA ALA A 359 -2.20 11.12 -2.67
C ALA A 359 -2.64 10.89 -4.12
N ALA A 360 -3.94 10.64 -4.33
CA ALA A 360 -4.55 10.52 -5.64
C ALA A 360 -5.87 11.31 -5.68
N VAL A 361 -6.02 12.20 -6.65
CA VAL A 361 -7.21 13.01 -6.85
C VAL A 361 -7.76 12.76 -8.24
N TYR A 362 -9.05 12.44 -8.33
CA TYR A 362 -9.70 11.98 -9.55
C TYR A 362 -10.78 12.94 -10.04
N VAL A 363 -10.88 13.05 -11.35
CA VAL A 363 -12.04 13.64 -12.03
C VAL A 363 -12.71 12.55 -12.86
N ASN A 364 -14.00 12.30 -12.59
CA ASN A 364 -14.84 11.37 -13.35
C ASN A 364 -14.30 9.94 -13.40
N ALA A 365 -13.69 9.46 -12.30
CA ALA A 365 -13.19 8.11 -12.19
C ALA A 365 -13.33 7.57 -10.76
N SER A 366 -13.38 6.25 -10.62
CA SER A 366 -13.47 5.56 -9.32
C SER A 366 -12.17 5.66 -8.55
N THR A 367 -12.24 5.85 -7.23
CA THR A 367 -11.08 5.80 -6.33
C THR A 367 -10.39 4.42 -6.30
N ARG A 368 -11.08 3.38 -6.79
CA ARG A 368 -10.54 2.01 -6.90
C ARG A 368 -9.33 1.89 -7.82
N PHE A 369 -9.09 2.86 -8.68
CA PHE A 369 -7.90 2.89 -9.53
C PHE A 369 -6.60 3.28 -8.79
N THR A 370 -6.65 3.66 -7.51
CA THR A 370 -5.42 3.90 -6.73
C THR A 370 -4.79 2.57 -6.35
N ASP A 371 -4.05 2.00 -7.29
CA ASP A 371 -3.43 0.68 -7.22
C ASP A 371 -2.16 0.67 -8.08
N GLY A 372 -1.12 -0.04 -7.65
CA GLY A 372 0.16 -0.05 -8.35
C GLY A 372 0.10 -0.70 -9.74
N GLU A 373 -0.76 -1.69 -9.94
CA GLU A 373 -0.96 -2.31 -11.26
C GLU A 373 -1.69 -1.35 -12.20
N GLU A 374 -2.79 -0.75 -11.73
CA GLU A 374 -3.58 0.21 -12.48
C GLU A 374 -2.78 1.49 -12.85
N PHE A 375 -1.86 1.91 -11.99
CA PHE A 375 -0.96 3.05 -12.26
C PHE A 375 0.23 2.68 -13.16
N GLY A 376 0.33 1.41 -13.58
CA GLY A 376 1.43 0.93 -14.44
C GLY A 376 2.75 0.70 -13.71
N PHE A 377 2.74 0.59 -12.37
CA PHE A 377 3.94 0.25 -11.59
C PHE A 377 4.16 -1.26 -11.51
N GLY A 378 3.20 -2.06 -11.97
CA GLY A 378 3.23 -3.52 -12.06
C GLY A 378 3.08 -4.25 -10.71
N ALA A 379 3.45 -3.63 -9.60
CA ALA A 379 3.25 -4.13 -8.24
C ALA A 379 3.43 -3.01 -7.23
N GLU A 380 2.87 -3.18 -6.03
CA GLU A 380 3.02 -2.22 -4.93
C GLU A 380 3.22 -2.90 -3.59
N ILE A 381 3.97 -2.27 -2.69
CA ILE A 381 4.11 -2.69 -1.30
C ILE A 381 3.03 -2.07 -0.40
N GLY A 382 2.28 -1.15 -0.93
CA GLY A 382 1.17 -0.42 -0.28
C GLY A 382 1.06 1.01 -0.79
N ILE A 383 0.06 1.72 -0.26
CA ILE A 383 -0.24 3.10 -0.64
C ILE A 383 0.09 4.00 0.55
N SER A 384 1.03 4.92 0.37
CA SER A 384 1.42 5.88 1.39
C SER A 384 0.60 7.17 1.28
N THR A 385 0.15 7.67 2.42
CA THR A 385 -0.55 8.96 2.52
C THR A 385 0.32 10.09 3.04
N GLN A 386 1.55 9.77 3.48
CA GLN A 386 2.49 10.78 3.99
C GLN A 386 3.09 11.63 2.86
N LYS A 387 3.53 12.86 3.20
CA LYS A 387 4.12 13.78 2.23
C LYS A 387 5.63 13.63 2.08
N LEU A 388 6.30 13.04 3.07
CA LEU A 388 7.74 12.85 3.07
C LEU A 388 8.09 11.51 2.41
N HIS A 389 8.99 11.56 1.43
CA HIS A 389 9.49 10.46 0.61
C HIS A 389 8.45 9.97 -0.41
N ALA A 390 7.71 8.88 -0.13
CA ALA A 390 6.72 8.31 -1.03
C ALA A 390 5.29 8.77 -0.69
N ARG A 391 4.50 9.11 -1.70
CA ARG A 391 3.07 9.41 -1.57
C ARG A 391 2.30 8.73 -2.70
N GLY A 392 1.24 8.00 -2.39
CA GLY A 392 0.51 7.15 -3.32
C GLY A 392 1.02 5.71 -3.36
N PRO A 393 0.69 4.92 -4.40
CA PRO A 393 1.16 3.55 -4.56
C PRO A 393 2.70 3.48 -4.58
N MET A 394 3.26 2.55 -3.81
CA MET A 394 4.71 2.40 -3.66
C MET A 394 5.22 1.20 -4.44
N GLY A 395 5.72 1.44 -5.63
CA GLY A 395 6.40 0.45 -6.47
C GLY A 395 7.92 0.39 -6.21
N LEU A 396 8.67 -0.07 -7.20
CA LEU A 396 10.12 -0.24 -7.10
C LEU A 396 10.87 1.09 -6.88
N LYS A 397 10.40 2.19 -7.49
CA LYS A 397 11.08 3.50 -7.40
C LYS A 397 11.00 4.09 -6.00
N GLU A 398 9.88 3.88 -5.31
CA GLU A 398 9.63 4.37 -3.95
C GLU A 398 10.45 3.60 -2.90
N LEU A 399 10.94 2.38 -3.22
CA LEU A 399 11.87 1.61 -2.41
C LEU A 399 13.35 1.97 -2.68
N THR A 400 13.60 3.11 -3.31
CA THR A 400 14.94 3.63 -3.61
C THR A 400 15.08 5.06 -3.11
N THR A 401 16.33 5.49 -2.99
CA THR A 401 16.71 6.89 -2.76
C THR A 401 17.72 7.33 -3.82
N THR A 402 18.33 8.48 -3.64
CA THR A 402 19.33 9.00 -4.58
C THR A 402 20.62 9.37 -3.87
N LYS A 403 21.74 9.21 -4.59
CA LYS A 403 23.03 9.79 -4.19
C LYS A 403 23.61 10.67 -5.29
N TYR A 404 24.48 11.58 -4.93
CA TYR A 404 25.25 12.33 -5.91
C TYR A 404 26.49 11.56 -6.31
N ILE A 405 26.75 11.54 -7.64
CA ILE A 405 27.99 11.06 -8.24
C ILE A 405 28.70 12.26 -8.86
N ILE A 406 30.00 12.40 -8.57
CA ILE A 406 30.76 13.58 -8.95
C ILE A 406 32.04 13.15 -9.65
N TYR A 407 32.24 13.66 -10.88
CA TYR A 407 33.45 13.46 -11.66
C TYR A 407 34.23 14.78 -11.71
N GLY A 408 35.50 14.70 -11.43
CA GLY A 408 36.42 15.83 -11.47
C GLY A 408 37.78 15.44 -12.03
N ASP A 409 38.62 16.43 -12.31
CA ASP A 409 39.99 16.33 -12.81
C ASP A 409 40.97 17.07 -11.89
N GLY A 410 40.76 16.95 -10.54
CA GLY A 410 41.62 17.57 -9.57
C GLY A 410 41.17 18.94 -9.04
N GLN A 411 39.90 19.33 -9.30
CA GLN A 411 39.35 20.59 -8.78
C GLN A 411 39.38 20.62 -7.25
N ILE A 412 39.85 21.73 -6.70
CA ILE A 412 39.83 22.03 -5.27
C ILE A 412 38.91 23.22 -4.98
N ARG A 413 38.37 23.27 -3.78
CA ARG A 413 37.58 24.41 -3.30
C ARG A 413 38.54 25.45 -2.77
N GLY A 414 38.53 26.67 -3.38
CA GLY A 414 39.26 27.85 -2.89
C GLY A 414 38.54 28.53 -1.73
#